data_6f34ca243055b0ab5de0f73d24edfc35
#
_entry.id   6f34ca243055b0ab5de0f73d24edfc35
#
_cell.length_a   1.000
_cell.length_b   1.000
_cell.length_c   1.000
_cell.angle_alpha   90.00
_cell.angle_beta   90.00
_cell.angle_gamma   90.00
#
_symmetry.space_group_name_H-M   'P 1'
#
loop_
_entity.id
_entity.type
_entity.pdbx_description
1 polymer ?
#
loop_
_entity_poly.entity_id
_entity_poly.type
_entity_poly.pdbx_seq_one_letter_code
_entity_poly.pdbx_strand_id
1 'polypeptide(L)'
;NKAGEIGRKAGVQVAVHPSSHHNTLLFGRADYDRIFSLLDASLVGWVPDTGHILRGHKDMADTLTTYSDRIRYVHLKDVDAGGTWAMLGKGVCDTAKVIEIASAAPNFNGWLVLEEESETAAADPAIAVKTNRQTMRGYGA
;
A
#
# COMPACT_ATOMS: atom_id res chain seq x y z
N ASN A 1 -1.19 19.00 -5.33
CA ASN A 1 -2.29 19.76 -4.70
C ASN A 1 -3.42 20.07 -5.71
N LYS A 2 -3.13 20.59 -6.94
CA LYS A 2 -4.16 20.95 -7.93
C LYS A 2 -5.15 19.82 -8.26
N ALA A 3 -4.67 18.59 -8.42
CA ALA A 3 -5.55 17.43 -8.62
C ALA A 3 -6.48 17.21 -7.40
N GLY A 4 -5.95 17.36 -6.17
CA GLY A 4 -6.72 17.26 -4.94
C GLY A 4 -7.82 18.33 -4.82
N GLU A 5 -7.54 19.57 -5.23
CA GLU A 5 -8.54 20.65 -5.30
C GLU A 5 -9.66 20.34 -6.29
N ILE A 6 -9.32 19.80 -7.46
CA ILE A 6 -10.29 19.38 -8.47
C ILE A 6 -11.13 18.22 -7.95
N GLY A 7 -10.48 17.20 -7.37
CA GLY A 7 -11.15 16.05 -6.78
C GLY A 7 -12.13 16.46 -5.70
N ARG A 8 -11.70 17.32 -4.76
CA ARG A 8 -12.57 17.84 -3.69
C ARG A 8 -13.82 18.53 -4.24
N LYS A 9 -13.69 19.34 -5.29
CA LYS A 9 -14.84 19.99 -5.95
C LYS A 9 -15.80 18.99 -6.60
N ALA A 10 -15.28 17.85 -7.05
CA ALA A 10 -16.06 16.78 -7.67
C ALA A 10 -16.54 15.70 -6.67
N GLY A 11 -16.26 15.85 -5.37
CA GLY A 11 -16.57 14.83 -4.38
C GLY A 11 -15.72 13.56 -4.48
N VAL A 12 -14.52 13.66 -5.09
CA VAL A 12 -13.59 12.54 -5.29
C VAL A 12 -12.33 12.75 -4.46
N GLN A 13 -11.94 11.75 -3.68
CA GLN A 13 -10.68 11.76 -2.96
C GLN A 13 -9.51 11.44 -3.91
N VAL A 14 -8.44 12.22 -3.80
CA VAL A 14 -7.19 12.00 -4.53
C VAL A 14 -6.15 11.48 -3.56
N ALA A 15 -5.40 10.48 -3.97
CA ALA A 15 -4.31 9.93 -3.18
C ALA A 15 -3.11 9.59 -4.07
N VAL A 16 -1.91 9.60 -3.50
CA VAL A 16 -0.71 9.06 -4.14
C VAL A 16 -0.58 7.59 -3.82
N HIS A 17 -0.04 6.83 -4.77
CA HIS A 17 0.26 5.41 -4.66
C HIS A 17 1.74 5.19 -5.02
N PRO A 18 2.51 4.40 -4.25
CA PRO A 18 3.90 4.13 -4.57
C PRO A 18 4.03 3.16 -5.75
N SER A 19 5.19 3.18 -6.37
CA SER A 19 5.60 2.17 -7.35
C SER A 19 7.09 1.90 -7.18
N SER A 20 7.52 0.66 -7.29
CA SER A 20 8.93 0.25 -7.24
C SER A 20 9.50 -0.11 -8.62
N HIS A 21 8.82 0.30 -9.69
CA HIS A 21 9.35 0.18 -11.04
C HIS A 21 10.39 1.28 -11.33
N HIS A 22 11.15 1.13 -12.42
CA HIS A 22 12.18 2.10 -12.81
C HIS A 22 11.61 3.52 -12.98
N ASN A 23 12.41 4.51 -12.56
CA ASN A 23 12.07 5.94 -12.67
C ASN A 23 10.82 6.38 -11.87
N THR A 24 10.52 5.69 -10.77
CA THR A 24 9.45 6.10 -9.87
C THR A 24 9.86 7.28 -8.97
N LEU A 25 8.86 8.08 -8.57
CA LEU A 25 9.04 9.22 -7.63
C LEU A 25 8.93 8.81 -6.16
N LEU A 26 8.44 7.61 -5.85
CA LEU A 26 8.24 7.09 -4.50
C LEU A 26 8.89 5.72 -4.39
N PHE A 27 10.17 5.69 -4.05
CA PHE A 27 10.93 4.47 -3.92
C PHE A 27 11.57 4.34 -2.54
N GLY A 28 12.56 5.18 -2.21
CA GLY A 28 13.21 5.21 -0.92
C GLY A 28 12.48 6.05 0.12
N ARG A 29 12.81 5.88 1.41
CA ARG A 29 12.18 6.66 2.49
C ARG A 29 12.26 8.16 2.27
N ALA A 30 13.39 8.68 1.82
CA ALA A 30 13.58 10.10 1.55
C ALA A 30 12.63 10.65 0.46
N ASP A 31 12.18 9.80 -0.47
CA ASP A 31 11.22 10.19 -1.49
C ASP A 31 9.84 10.43 -0.86
N TYR A 32 9.44 9.58 0.09
CA TYR A 32 8.20 9.76 0.86
C TYR A 32 8.26 11.04 1.70
N ASP A 33 9.35 11.26 2.42
CA ASP A 33 9.56 12.49 3.21
C ASP A 33 9.41 13.72 2.32
N ARG A 34 10.05 13.71 1.14
CA ARG A 34 9.99 14.81 0.19
C ARG A 34 8.60 15.04 -0.39
N ILE A 35 7.95 14.00 -0.91
CA ILE A 35 6.64 14.17 -1.55
C ILE A 35 5.59 14.63 -0.54
N PHE A 36 5.58 14.06 0.66
CA PHE A 36 4.60 14.42 1.68
C PHE A 36 4.85 15.77 2.32
N SER A 37 6.08 16.31 2.27
CA SER A 37 6.33 17.71 2.64
C SER A 37 5.75 18.72 1.63
N LEU A 38 5.52 18.31 0.38
CA LEU A 38 4.99 19.16 -0.70
C LEU A 38 3.48 19.04 -0.89
N LEU A 39 2.88 17.95 -0.41
CA LEU A 39 1.45 17.67 -0.57
C LEU A 39 0.65 18.11 0.66
N ASP A 40 -0.40 18.87 0.43
CA ASP A 40 -1.39 19.20 1.43
C ASP A 40 -2.19 17.95 1.82
N ALA A 41 -2.09 17.53 3.08
CA ALA A 41 -2.75 16.33 3.60
C ALA A 41 -4.29 16.41 3.55
N SER A 42 -4.85 17.62 3.54
CA SER A 42 -6.29 17.83 3.41
C SER A 42 -6.81 17.62 1.99
N LEU A 43 -5.92 17.66 1.00
CA LEU A 43 -6.24 17.55 -0.43
C LEU A 43 -5.82 16.21 -1.03
N VAL A 44 -4.66 15.69 -0.60
CA VAL A 44 -4.06 14.49 -1.19
C VAL A 44 -3.72 13.48 -0.10
N GLY A 45 -4.40 12.37 -0.11
CA GLY A 45 -4.13 11.24 0.77
C GLY A 45 -3.01 10.34 0.25
N TRP A 46 -2.89 9.20 0.90
CA TRP A 46 -1.96 8.15 0.53
C TRP A 46 -2.66 6.79 0.50
N VAL A 47 -2.33 6.01 -0.52
CA VAL A 47 -2.65 4.58 -0.63
C VAL A 47 -1.33 3.84 -0.57
N PRO A 48 -0.86 3.41 0.61
CA PRO A 48 0.33 2.59 0.69
C PRO A 48 0.12 1.25 -0.03
N ASP A 49 1.14 0.82 -0.76
CA ASP A 49 1.26 -0.53 -1.29
C ASP A 49 2.44 -1.21 -0.60
N THR A 50 2.15 -2.29 0.14
CA THR A 50 3.14 -2.94 1.00
C THR A 50 4.30 -3.55 0.23
N GLY A 51 4.03 -4.16 -0.91
CA GLY A 51 5.06 -4.76 -1.76
C GLY A 51 5.98 -3.72 -2.36
N HIS A 52 5.44 -2.60 -2.85
CA HIS A 52 6.26 -1.53 -3.41
C HIS A 52 7.11 -0.84 -2.34
N ILE A 53 6.61 -0.65 -1.13
CA ILE A 53 7.38 -0.11 -0.01
C ILE A 53 8.54 -1.05 0.36
N LEU A 54 8.25 -2.34 0.53
CA LEU A 54 9.26 -3.35 0.89
C LEU A 54 10.37 -3.47 -0.15
N ARG A 55 10.06 -3.38 -1.43
CA ARG A 55 11.05 -3.35 -2.50
C ARG A 55 11.89 -2.08 -2.48
N GLY A 56 11.31 -0.97 -2.09
CA GLY A 56 11.99 0.32 -2.06
C GLY A 56 12.98 0.47 -0.90
N HIS A 57 12.57 0.20 0.33
CA HIS A 57 13.40 0.52 1.50
C HIS A 57 13.23 -0.39 2.73
N LYS A 58 12.36 -1.38 2.67
CA LYS A 58 12.12 -2.39 3.74
C LYS A 58 11.62 -1.84 5.10
N ASP A 59 11.49 -0.55 5.27
CA ASP A 59 11.06 0.11 6.52
C ASP A 59 9.57 0.46 6.47
N MET A 60 8.75 -0.57 6.26
CA MET A 60 7.33 -0.42 6.01
C MET A 60 6.57 0.07 7.26
N ALA A 61 6.78 -0.56 8.41
CA ALA A 61 6.00 -0.24 9.61
C ALA A 61 6.24 1.21 10.08
N ASP A 62 7.49 1.66 10.07
CA ASP A 62 7.82 3.05 10.41
C ASP A 62 7.22 4.04 9.39
N THR A 63 7.31 3.72 8.08
CA THR A 63 6.73 4.56 7.03
C THR A 63 5.21 4.69 7.17
N LEU A 64 4.51 3.57 7.40
CA LEU A 64 3.06 3.58 7.63
C LEU A 64 2.68 4.38 8.87
N THR A 65 3.42 4.20 9.97
CA THR A 65 3.17 4.92 11.23
C THR A 65 3.41 6.41 11.07
N THR A 66 4.51 6.80 10.44
CA THR A 66 4.90 8.20 10.24
C THR A 66 3.85 8.98 9.43
N TYR A 67 3.25 8.35 8.41
CA TYR A 67 2.29 8.99 7.52
C TYR A 67 0.88 8.43 7.66
N SER A 68 0.54 7.91 8.84
CA SER A 68 -0.76 7.27 9.12
C SER A 68 -1.94 8.22 8.91
N ASP A 69 -1.78 9.51 9.18
CA ASP A 69 -2.80 10.54 8.94
C ASP A 69 -3.18 10.70 7.47
N ARG A 70 -2.33 10.25 6.54
CA ARG A 70 -2.57 10.31 5.09
C ARG A 70 -3.21 9.06 4.52
N ILE A 71 -3.22 7.94 5.24
CA ILE A 71 -3.74 6.65 4.75
C ILE A 71 -5.23 6.75 4.48
N ARG A 72 -5.64 6.37 3.25
CA ARG A 72 -7.06 6.30 2.85
C ARG A 72 -7.55 4.87 2.78
N TYR A 73 -6.82 4.01 2.13
CA TYR A 73 -6.97 2.55 2.10
C TYR A 73 -5.59 1.95 1.81
N VAL A 74 -5.47 0.63 1.85
CA VAL A 74 -4.17 -0.05 1.73
C VAL A 74 -4.23 -1.07 0.60
N HIS A 75 -3.20 -1.10 -0.25
CA HIS A 75 -2.91 -2.23 -1.11
C HIS A 75 -2.00 -3.21 -0.37
N LEU A 76 -2.51 -4.42 -0.18
CA LEU A 76 -1.76 -5.53 0.39
C LEU A 76 -1.14 -6.34 -0.74
N LYS A 77 0.17 -6.31 -0.80
CA LYS A 77 1.01 -6.99 -1.79
C LYS A 77 2.23 -7.55 -1.09
N ASP A 78 2.65 -8.74 -1.45
CA ASP A 78 3.78 -9.38 -0.79
C ASP A 78 4.96 -9.58 -1.74
N VAL A 79 6.14 -9.67 -1.16
CA VAL A 79 7.39 -9.91 -1.87
C VAL A 79 8.25 -10.88 -1.07
N ASP A 80 9.07 -11.67 -1.73
CA ASP A 80 10.09 -12.46 -1.07
C ASP A 80 11.28 -11.60 -0.61
N ALA A 81 12.24 -12.18 0.07
CA ALA A 81 13.43 -11.49 0.57
C ALA A 81 14.30 -10.89 -0.56
N GLY A 82 14.16 -11.39 -1.78
CA GLY A 82 14.86 -10.90 -2.97
C GLY A 82 14.11 -9.79 -3.71
N GLY A 83 12.86 -9.49 -3.32
CA GLY A 83 12.03 -8.48 -3.96
C GLY A 83 11.20 -9.01 -5.14
N THR A 84 11.07 -10.35 -5.30
CA THR A 84 10.16 -10.97 -6.27
C THR A 84 8.74 -10.98 -5.70
N TRP A 85 7.74 -10.74 -6.55
CA TRP A 85 6.35 -10.78 -6.12
C TRP A 85 5.95 -12.16 -5.61
N ALA A 86 5.31 -12.21 -4.46
CA ALA A 86 4.87 -13.43 -3.80
C ALA A 86 3.38 -13.35 -3.48
N MET A 87 2.73 -14.50 -3.42
CA MET A 87 1.36 -14.60 -2.90
C MET A 87 1.31 -14.07 -1.47
N LEU A 88 0.23 -13.40 -1.10
CA LEU A 88 0.05 -12.80 0.23
C LEU A 88 0.28 -13.82 1.35
N GLY A 89 1.15 -13.47 2.30
CA GLY A 89 1.56 -14.32 3.41
C GLY A 89 2.59 -15.40 3.06
N LYS A 90 3.18 -15.34 1.85
CA LYS A 90 4.29 -16.20 1.41
C LYS A 90 5.61 -15.47 1.29
N GLY A 91 5.59 -14.16 1.41
CA GLY A 91 6.75 -13.29 1.37
C GLY A 91 7.21 -12.83 2.75
N VAL A 92 7.71 -11.60 2.81
CA VAL A 92 8.27 -10.99 4.02
C VAL A 92 7.38 -9.89 4.62
N CYS A 93 6.21 -9.65 4.03
CA CYS A 93 5.28 -8.64 4.53
C CYS A 93 4.67 -9.06 5.88
N ASP A 94 4.86 -8.25 6.92
CA ASP A 94 4.11 -8.38 8.15
C ASP A 94 2.70 -7.81 7.98
N THR A 95 1.84 -8.58 7.32
CA THR A 95 0.46 -8.20 7.00
C THR A 95 -0.36 -7.89 8.25
N ALA A 96 -0.14 -8.62 9.34
CA ALA A 96 -0.85 -8.37 10.60
C ALA A 96 -0.51 -6.98 11.15
N LYS A 97 0.76 -6.61 11.12
CA LYS A 97 1.22 -5.27 11.56
C LYS A 97 0.70 -4.15 10.66
N VAL A 98 0.63 -4.39 9.36
CA VAL A 98 0.03 -3.45 8.40
C VAL A 98 -1.44 -3.19 8.73
N ILE A 99 -2.22 -4.26 8.97
CA ILE A 99 -3.64 -4.16 9.32
C ILE A 99 -3.82 -3.40 10.63
N GLU A 100 -3.00 -3.69 11.65
CA GLU A 100 -2.99 -2.98 12.93
C GLU A 100 -2.80 -1.47 12.74
N ILE A 101 -1.73 -1.07 12.03
CA ILE A 101 -1.40 0.35 11.81
C ILE A 101 -2.50 1.03 10.98
N ALA A 102 -2.95 0.40 9.91
CA ALA A 102 -3.99 0.94 9.05
C ALA A 102 -5.32 1.14 9.79
N SER A 103 -5.71 0.16 10.61
CA SER A 103 -6.95 0.22 11.39
C SER A 103 -6.94 1.31 12.45
N ALA A 104 -5.76 1.71 12.94
CA ALA A 104 -5.58 2.81 13.87
C ALA A 104 -5.46 4.19 13.17
N ALA A 105 -5.32 4.20 11.84
CA ALA A 105 -5.10 5.43 11.08
C ALA A 105 -6.40 6.28 10.99
N PRO A 106 -6.34 7.60 11.28
CA PRO A 106 -7.54 8.42 11.49
C PRO A 106 -8.40 8.62 10.23
N ASN A 107 -7.83 8.43 9.05
CA ASN A 107 -8.51 8.65 7.75
C ASN A 107 -8.66 7.37 6.93
N PHE A 108 -8.37 6.22 7.52
CA PHE A 108 -8.54 4.93 6.87
C PHE A 108 -10.02 4.60 6.67
N ASN A 109 -10.40 4.26 5.45
CA ASN A 109 -11.80 4.01 5.08
C ASN A 109 -12.26 2.54 5.26
N GLY A 110 -11.38 1.68 5.81
CA GLY A 110 -11.68 0.28 6.07
C GLY A 110 -11.36 -0.68 4.90
N TRP A 111 -10.92 -0.19 3.75
CA TRP A 111 -10.62 -1.05 2.62
C TRP A 111 -9.17 -1.57 2.63
N LEU A 112 -9.04 -2.90 2.60
CA LEU A 112 -7.80 -3.63 2.35
C LEU A 112 -7.92 -4.27 0.96
N VAL A 113 -7.21 -3.73 0.00
CA VAL A 113 -7.23 -4.17 -1.40
C VAL A 113 -6.08 -5.13 -1.63
N LEU A 114 -6.39 -6.33 -2.11
CA LEU A 114 -5.35 -7.29 -2.50
C LEU A 114 -4.87 -6.95 -3.90
N GLU A 115 -3.56 -6.70 -4.04
CA GLU A 115 -2.90 -6.54 -5.32
C GLU A 115 -1.91 -7.69 -5.52
N GLU A 116 -2.04 -8.40 -6.63
CA GLU A 116 -1.33 -9.66 -6.83
C GLU A 116 -0.66 -9.72 -8.21
N GLU A 117 0.66 -9.85 -8.21
CA GLU A 117 1.49 -9.89 -9.42
C GLU A 117 2.48 -11.06 -9.42
N SER A 118 2.26 -12.08 -8.56
CA SER A 118 3.12 -13.27 -8.53
C SER A 118 2.97 -14.13 -9.79
N GLU A 119 3.94 -14.98 -10.05
CA GLU A 119 3.88 -15.97 -11.13
C GLU A 119 2.67 -16.91 -10.97
N THR A 120 2.27 -17.22 -9.74
CA THR A 120 1.05 -17.99 -9.45
C THR A 120 -0.18 -17.28 -9.97
N ALA A 121 -0.30 -15.97 -9.74
CA ALA A 121 -1.42 -15.19 -10.25
C ALA A 121 -1.42 -15.07 -11.78
N ALA A 122 -0.25 -14.96 -12.37
CA ALA A 122 -0.11 -14.94 -13.83
C ALA A 122 -0.52 -16.29 -14.47
N ALA A 123 -0.22 -17.41 -13.80
CA ALA A 123 -0.57 -18.74 -14.26
C ALA A 123 -2.06 -19.10 -14.05
N ASP A 124 -2.62 -18.75 -12.88
CA ASP A 124 -4.02 -19.03 -12.53
C ASP A 124 -4.57 -17.96 -11.59
N PRO A 125 -5.16 -16.87 -12.12
CA PRO A 125 -5.73 -15.78 -11.32
C PRO A 125 -6.84 -16.26 -10.36
N ALA A 126 -7.62 -17.27 -10.73
CA ALA A 126 -8.72 -17.74 -9.89
C ALA A 126 -8.20 -18.44 -8.62
N ILE A 127 -7.16 -19.26 -8.75
CA ILE A 127 -6.47 -19.86 -7.61
C ILE A 127 -5.83 -18.76 -6.74
N ALA A 128 -5.19 -17.79 -7.35
CA ALA A 128 -4.55 -16.69 -6.60
C ALA A 128 -5.56 -15.90 -5.75
N VAL A 129 -6.67 -15.48 -6.33
CA VAL A 129 -7.73 -14.76 -5.60
C VAL A 129 -8.30 -15.60 -4.46
N LYS A 130 -8.59 -16.88 -4.70
CA LYS A 130 -9.12 -17.79 -3.69
C LYS A 130 -8.12 -17.96 -2.53
N THR A 131 -6.85 -18.17 -2.85
CA THR A 131 -5.80 -18.38 -1.83
C THR A 131 -5.58 -17.11 -1.00
N ASN A 132 -5.46 -15.97 -1.65
CA ASN A 132 -5.29 -14.69 -0.96
C ASN A 132 -6.50 -14.36 -0.07
N ARG A 133 -7.72 -14.66 -0.51
CA ARG A 133 -8.92 -14.51 0.32
C ARG A 133 -8.89 -15.41 1.55
N GLN A 134 -8.39 -16.65 1.43
CA GLN A 134 -8.21 -17.54 2.59
C GLN A 134 -7.16 -17.00 3.56
N THR A 135 -6.05 -16.48 3.05
CA THR A 135 -5.01 -15.82 3.85
C THR A 135 -5.59 -14.65 4.64
N MET A 136 -6.37 -13.77 4.00
CA MET A 136 -7.00 -12.63 4.67
C MET A 136 -7.97 -13.05 5.79
N ARG A 137 -8.74 -14.11 5.59
CA ARG A 137 -9.59 -14.67 6.66
C ARG A 137 -8.79 -15.10 7.88
N GLY A 138 -7.57 -15.57 7.70
CA GLY A 138 -6.64 -15.89 8.79
C GLY A 138 -6.22 -14.66 9.61
N TYR A 139 -6.27 -13.47 9.03
CA TYR A 139 -6.04 -12.18 9.72
C TYR A 139 -7.33 -11.55 10.28
N GLY A 140 -8.48 -12.19 10.11
CA GLY A 140 -9.76 -11.67 10.60
C GLY A 140 -10.43 -10.65 9.66
N ALA A 141 -10.02 -10.61 8.40
CA ALA A 141 -10.50 -9.64 7.41
C ALA A 141 -11.24 -10.31 6.21
#